data_d663e67d65f892ca94cc73107fd0a939
#
_entry.id   d663e67d65f892ca94cc73107fd0a939
#
_cell.length_a   1.000
_cell.length_b   1.000
_cell.length_c   1.000
_cell.angle_alpha   90.00
_cell.angle_beta   90.00
_cell.angle_gamma   90.00
#
_symmetry.space_group_name_H-M   'P 1'
#
loop_
_entity.id
_entity.type
_entity.pdbx_description
1 polymer ?
#
loop_
_entity_poly.entity_id
_entity_poly.type
_entity_poly.pdbx_seq_one_letter_code
_entity_poly.pdbx_strand_id
1 'polypeptide(L)'
;HPNLPETVEIADGVNVKHLVAGPFEGLSKEELPSQLGALTSSFMNYQKQLPNDYYSLLHSHYWISGQLGWMVSERTGTPLIHTMHTTAKVKNLNLADSEKPEPQTRAIGEEQVVKASTGLIANTDAEAASLVSLYDACPDNVFVVAPGVDLESFSPADGKAAARVRLDIALDAIMLTFVGRIQPHK
;
A
#
# COMPACT_ATOMS: atom_id res chain seq x y z
N HIS A 1 -1.43 -4.87 18.84
CA HIS A 1 -2.35 -5.47 19.84
C HIS A 1 -1.52 -6.05 21.00
N PRO A 2 -1.83 -5.78 22.28
CA PRO A 2 -1.01 -6.23 23.42
C PRO A 2 -0.83 -7.75 23.48
N ASN A 3 -1.72 -8.51 22.85
CA ASN A 3 -1.68 -9.98 22.81
C ASN A 3 -0.97 -10.55 21.57
N LEU A 4 -0.45 -9.70 20.68
CA LEU A 4 0.34 -10.19 19.54
C LEU A 4 1.80 -10.36 19.96
N PRO A 5 2.47 -11.44 19.53
CA PRO A 5 3.89 -11.60 19.78
C PRO A 5 4.68 -10.50 19.04
N GLU A 6 5.81 -10.11 19.59
CA GLU A 6 6.66 -9.06 19.02
C GLU A 6 7.13 -9.41 17.60
N THR A 7 7.41 -10.69 17.36
CA THR A 7 7.84 -11.19 16.05
C THR A 7 7.08 -12.46 15.71
N VAL A 8 6.61 -12.55 14.47
CA VAL A 8 5.95 -13.73 13.91
C VAL A 8 6.63 -14.11 12.61
N GLU A 9 7.17 -15.29 12.52
CA GLU A 9 7.63 -15.88 11.26
C GLU A 9 6.39 -16.40 10.49
N ILE A 10 6.20 -15.92 9.26
CA ILE A 10 5.06 -16.29 8.40
C ILE A 10 5.45 -17.22 7.26
N ALA A 11 6.74 -17.26 6.92
CA ALA A 11 7.35 -18.17 5.98
C ALA A 11 8.86 -18.21 6.26
N ASP A 12 9.57 -19.16 5.67
CA ASP A 12 11.04 -19.29 5.82
C ASP A 12 11.74 -17.97 5.43
N GLY A 13 12.43 -17.37 6.40
CA GLY A 13 13.10 -16.08 6.25
C GLY A 13 12.17 -14.86 6.17
N VAL A 14 10.85 -15.02 6.32
CA VAL A 14 9.86 -13.91 6.27
C VAL A 14 9.24 -13.68 7.64
N ASN A 15 9.57 -12.56 8.26
CA ASN A 15 9.14 -12.20 9.60
C ASN A 15 8.27 -10.94 9.62
N VAL A 16 7.19 -10.95 10.41
CA VAL A 16 6.42 -9.77 10.79
C VAL A 16 6.90 -9.28 12.15
N LYS A 17 7.41 -8.06 12.19
CA LYS A 17 7.79 -7.38 13.43
C LYS A 17 6.73 -6.38 13.84
N HIS A 18 6.14 -6.57 15.01
CA HIS A 18 5.17 -5.65 15.59
C HIS A 18 5.89 -4.57 16.40
N LEU A 19 5.87 -3.35 15.88
CA LEU A 19 6.45 -2.19 16.57
C LEU A 19 5.36 -1.43 17.32
N VAL A 20 5.60 -1.11 18.59
CA VAL A 20 4.67 -0.32 19.39
C VAL A 20 4.94 1.15 19.14
N ALA A 21 3.89 1.86 18.68
CA ALA A 21 3.93 3.30 18.46
C ALA A 21 2.53 3.91 18.63
N GLY A 22 2.45 4.98 19.43
CA GLY A 22 1.17 5.63 19.71
C GLY A 22 0.20 4.81 20.57
N PRO A 23 -1.02 5.30 20.77
CA PRO A 23 -2.05 4.61 21.52
C PRO A 23 -2.53 3.35 20.79
N PHE A 24 -2.93 2.35 21.57
CA PHE A 24 -3.40 1.07 21.03
C PHE A 24 -4.76 1.15 20.33
N GLU A 25 -5.67 1.97 20.85
CA GLU A 25 -7.02 2.17 20.33
C GLU A 25 -7.36 3.66 20.25
N GLY A 26 -8.42 3.99 19.52
CA GLY A 26 -9.02 5.32 19.52
C GLY A 26 -8.49 6.29 18.47
N LEU A 27 -7.54 5.89 17.63
CA LEU A 27 -7.09 6.74 16.51
C LEU A 27 -8.00 6.58 15.29
N SER A 28 -8.51 7.69 14.80
CA SER A 28 -9.10 7.76 13.47
C SER A 28 -8.00 7.70 12.39
N LYS A 29 -8.40 7.44 11.14
CA LYS A 29 -7.48 7.44 10.00
C LYS A 29 -6.79 8.80 9.82
N GLU A 30 -7.50 9.86 10.11
CA GLU A 30 -7.05 11.25 9.98
C GLU A 30 -5.99 11.62 11.05
N GLU A 31 -5.98 10.92 12.18
CA GLU A 31 -5.04 11.13 13.28
C GLU A 31 -3.75 10.30 13.13
N LEU A 32 -3.75 9.25 12.28
CA LEU A 32 -2.57 8.41 12.06
C LEU A 32 -1.29 9.19 11.71
N PRO A 33 -1.32 10.26 10.89
CA PRO A 33 -0.13 11.04 10.59
C PRO A 33 0.55 11.65 11.81
N SER A 34 -0.20 11.96 12.87
CA SER A 34 0.36 12.49 14.12
C SER A 34 1.27 11.49 14.84
N GLN A 35 1.17 10.20 14.52
CA GLN A 35 1.98 9.14 15.12
C GLN A 35 3.27 8.83 14.35
N LEU A 36 3.54 9.52 13.24
CA LEU A 36 4.75 9.27 12.41
C LEU A 36 6.04 9.41 13.21
N GLY A 37 6.13 10.40 14.08
CA GLY A 37 7.31 10.60 14.94
C GLY A 37 7.55 9.43 15.90
N ALA A 38 6.48 8.97 16.57
CA ALA A 38 6.55 7.83 17.48
C ALA A 38 6.90 6.54 16.73
N LEU A 39 6.28 6.32 15.57
CA LEU A 39 6.52 5.15 14.72
C LEU A 39 7.97 5.14 14.20
N THR A 40 8.46 6.29 13.72
CA THR A 40 9.86 6.43 13.26
C THR A 40 10.83 6.13 14.39
N SER A 41 10.58 6.66 15.58
CA SER A 41 11.42 6.42 16.75
C SER A 41 11.43 4.95 17.15
N SER A 42 10.27 4.30 17.13
CA SER A 42 10.15 2.86 17.43
C SER A 42 10.91 2.02 16.40
N PHE A 43 10.78 2.32 15.11
CA PHE A 43 11.51 1.63 14.05
C PHE A 43 13.04 1.83 14.21
N MET A 44 13.49 3.06 14.40
CA MET A 44 14.93 3.36 14.57
C MET A 44 15.53 2.69 15.81
N ASN A 45 14.77 2.59 16.90
CA ASN A 45 15.22 1.87 18.09
C ASN A 45 15.31 0.35 17.86
N TYR A 46 14.40 -0.20 17.09
CA TYR A 46 14.48 -1.60 16.65
C TYR A 46 15.70 -1.81 15.74
N GLN A 47 15.89 -0.96 14.73
CA GLN A 47 17.00 -1.07 13.79
C GLN A 47 18.38 -0.99 14.46
N LYS A 48 18.53 -0.20 15.52
CA LYS A 48 19.79 -0.13 16.30
C LYS A 48 20.19 -1.46 16.94
N GLN A 49 19.28 -2.40 17.07
CA GLN A 49 19.54 -3.75 17.60
C GLN A 49 20.04 -4.72 16.53
N LEU A 50 20.00 -4.30 15.26
CA LEU A 50 20.42 -5.08 14.10
C LEU A 50 21.79 -4.60 13.59
N PRO A 51 22.50 -5.42 12.79
CA PRO A 51 23.68 -4.95 12.07
C PRO A 51 23.39 -3.69 11.24
N ASN A 52 24.38 -2.81 11.05
CA ASN A 52 24.18 -1.53 10.37
C ASN A 52 23.66 -1.65 8.93
N ASP A 53 23.99 -2.74 8.24
CA ASP A 53 23.63 -3.06 6.85
C ASP A 53 22.57 -4.16 6.74
N TYR A 54 21.82 -4.40 7.81
CA TYR A 54 20.83 -5.49 7.86
C TYR A 54 19.76 -5.35 6.77
N TYR A 55 19.27 -4.12 6.55
CA TYR A 55 18.32 -3.84 5.47
C TYR A 55 19.06 -3.22 4.29
N SER A 56 19.06 -3.91 3.15
CA SER A 56 19.59 -3.41 1.88
C SER A 56 18.59 -2.56 1.10
N LEU A 57 17.31 -2.66 1.45
CA LEU A 57 16.21 -1.96 0.80
C LEU A 57 15.06 -1.74 1.78
N LEU A 58 14.39 -0.60 1.68
CA LEU A 58 13.10 -0.32 2.30
C LEU A 58 12.02 -0.36 1.22
N HIS A 59 10.94 -1.10 1.43
CA HIS A 59 9.77 -1.06 0.58
C HIS A 59 8.55 -0.64 1.41
N SER A 60 8.00 0.52 1.12
CA SER A 60 6.86 1.07 1.83
C SER A 60 5.58 1.03 0.99
N HIS A 61 4.44 0.84 1.64
CA HIS A 61 3.13 0.75 1.01
C HIS A 61 2.19 1.76 1.62
N TYR A 62 1.53 2.57 0.80
CA TYR A 62 0.65 3.65 1.21
C TYR A 62 1.39 4.84 1.83
N TRP A 63 0.89 6.07 1.64
CA TRP A 63 1.60 7.31 1.91
C TRP A 63 2.14 7.48 3.33
N ILE A 64 1.43 7.00 4.37
CA ILE A 64 1.88 7.11 5.77
C ILE A 64 3.14 6.28 6.00
N SER A 65 3.17 5.04 5.52
CA SER A 65 4.38 4.22 5.59
C SER A 65 5.48 4.74 4.65
N GLY A 66 5.11 5.42 3.57
CA GLY A 66 6.02 6.15 2.71
C GLY A 66 6.75 7.27 3.45
N GLN A 67 6.02 8.06 4.25
CA GLN A 67 6.60 9.09 5.11
C GLN A 67 7.57 8.49 6.14
N LEU A 68 7.21 7.37 6.77
CA LEU A 68 8.12 6.63 7.65
C LEU A 68 9.36 6.16 6.87
N GLY A 69 9.16 5.51 5.72
CA GLY A 69 10.24 4.99 4.87
C GLY A 69 11.21 6.09 4.45
N TRP A 70 10.70 7.27 4.06
CA TRP A 70 11.51 8.44 3.76
C TRP A 70 12.36 8.87 4.98
N MET A 71 11.74 9.08 6.14
CA MET A 71 12.47 9.49 7.35
C MET A 71 13.54 8.48 7.79
N VAL A 72 13.31 7.19 7.57
CA VAL A 72 14.30 6.13 7.84
C VAL A 72 15.39 6.13 6.79
N SER A 73 15.04 6.18 5.50
CA SER A 73 15.99 6.24 4.38
C SER A 73 16.99 7.39 4.52
N GLU A 74 16.51 8.59 4.84
CA GLU A 74 17.40 9.75 5.09
C GLU A 74 18.39 9.54 6.23
N ARG A 75 18.02 8.78 7.27
CA ARG A 75 18.88 8.54 8.44
C ARG A 75 19.87 7.42 8.24
N THR A 76 19.52 6.45 7.39
CA THR A 76 20.29 5.20 7.26
C THR A 76 21.03 5.09 5.94
N GLY A 77 20.65 5.91 4.93
CA GLY A 77 21.12 5.78 3.57
C GLY A 77 20.54 4.59 2.80
N THR A 78 19.62 3.83 3.42
CA THR A 78 18.98 2.66 2.78
C THR A 78 18.02 3.13 1.69
N PRO A 79 18.12 2.63 0.44
CA PRO A 79 17.24 3.01 -0.65
C PRO A 79 15.76 2.74 -0.32
N LEU A 80 14.86 3.66 -0.74
CA LEU A 80 13.44 3.54 -0.56
C LEU A 80 12.75 3.23 -1.90
N ILE A 81 12.05 2.11 -1.97
CA ILE A 81 11.03 1.82 -2.99
C ILE A 81 9.65 2.05 -2.38
N HIS A 82 8.74 2.63 -3.13
CA HIS A 82 7.41 2.94 -2.63
C HIS A 82 6.29 2.52 -3.60
N THR A 83 5.21 1.96 -3.04
CA THR A 83 3.96 1.66 -3.76
C THR A 83 2.81 2.48 -3.16
N MET A 84 2.19 3.34 -3.97
CA MET A 84 1.12 4.24 -3.49
C MET A 84 -0.20 3.52 -3.20
N HIS A 85 -0.59 2.55 -4.00
CA HIS A 85 -1.90 1.87 -4.04
C HIS A 85 -3.09 2.78 -4.32
N THR A 86 -3.13 3.97 -3.74
CA THR A 86 -4.15 5.01 -4.01
C THR A 86 -3.54 6.38 -3.73
N THR A 87 -3.92 7.38 -4.48
CA THR A 87 -3.41 8.74 -4.34
C THR A 87 -4.52 9.77 -4.15
N ALA A 88 -4.25 10.81 -3.37
CA ALA A 88 -5.20 11.88 -3.07
C ALA A 88 -5.62 12.64 -4.33
N LYS A 89 -4.67 12.98 -5.20
CA LYS A 89 -4.97 13.77 -6.41
C LYS A 89 -5.87 13.00 -7.37
N VAL A 90 -5.61 11.69 -7.61
CA VAL A 90 -6.48 10.86 -8.46
C VAL A 90 -7.87 10.72 -7.86
N LYS A 91 -7.98 10.52 -6.54
CA LYS A 91 -9.29 10.47 -5.87
C LYS A 91 -10.03 11.78 -6.00
N ASN A 92 -9.35 12.92 -5.78
CA ASN A 92 -9.96 14.24 -5.87
C ASN A 92 -10.41 14.60 -7.28
N LEU A 93 -9.77 14.07 -8.31
CA LEU A 93 -10.22 14.22 -9.71
C LEU A 93 -11.49 13.40 -10.02
N ASN A 94 -11.74 12.33 -9.27
CA ASN A 94 -12.85 11.39 -9.48
C ASN A 94 -13.88 11.44 -8.34
N LEU A 95 -13.97 12.55 -7.61
CA LEU A 95 -14.93 12.72 -6.50
C LEU A 95 -16.37 12.60 -7.01
N ALA A 96 -17.18 11.82 -6.29
CA ALA A 96 -18.62 11.87 -6.44
C ALA A 96 -19.21 13.12 -5.71
N ASP A 97 -20.38 13.58 -6.15
CA ASP A 97 -21.02 14.82 -5.62
C ASP A 97 -21.21 14.84 -4.09
N SER A 98 -21.28 13.66 -3.45
CA SER A 98 -21.48 13.52 -2.00
C SER A 98 -20.20 13.33 -1.19
N GLU A 99 -19.03 13.28 -1.82
CA GLU A 99 -17.77 12.97 -1.17
C GLU A 99 -16.95 14.20 -0.85
N LYS A 100 -16.20 14.09 0.25
CA LYS A 100 -15.23 15.14 0.63
C LYS A 100 -13.88 14.84 -0.02
N PRO A 101 -13.16 15.87 -0.49
CA PRO A 101 -11.83 15.70 -1.02
C PRO A 101 -10.87 15.15 0.07
N GLU A 102 -9.90 14.39 -0.37
CA GLU A 102 -8.79 13.98 0.49
C GLU A 102 -8.04 15.23 0.99
N PRO A 103 -7.57 15.24 2.24
CA PRO A 103 -6.90 16.39 2.82
C PRO A 103 -5.67 16.83 2.03
N GLN A 104 -5.42 18.12 1.94
CA GLN A 104 -4.23 18.67 1.27
C GLN A 104 -2.92 18.15 1.92
N THR A 105 -2.92 17.94 3.24
CA THR A 105 -1.77 17.35 3.96
C THR A 105 -1.40 15.97 3.43
N ARG A 106 -2.39 15.18 3.00
CA ARG A 106 -2.12 13.88 2.35
C ARG A 106 -1.46 14.09 0.98
N ALA A 107 -1.99 14.97 0.14
CA ALA A 107 -1.41 15.24 -1.18
C ALA A 107 0.05 15.71 -1.07
N ILE A 108 0.34 16.63 -0.12
CA ILE A 108 1.69 17.10 0.16
C ILE A 108 2.58 15.94 0.64
N GLY A 109 2.08 15.11 1.55
CA GLY A 109 2.82 13.94 2.05
C GLY A 109 3.14 12.94 0.95
N GLU A 110 2.21 12.70 0.02
CA GLU A 110 2.43 11.86 -1.15
C GLU A 110 3.49 12.44 -2.10
N GLU A 111 3.46 13.75 -2.37
CA GLU A 111 4.49 14.44 -3.18
C GLU A 111 5.88 14.32 -2.57
N GLN A 112 5.99 14.46 -1.25
CA GLN A 112 7.26 14.29 -0.54
C GLN A 112 7.80 12.87 -0.68
N VAL A 113 6.95 11.86 -0.53
CA VAL A 113 7.33 10.45 -0.69
C VAL A 113 7.76 10.15 -2.12
N VAL A 114 7.01 10.63 -3.12
CA VAL A 114 7.38 10.48 -4.55
C VAL A 114 8.77 11.04 -4.81
N LYS A 115 9.04 12.25 -4.32
CA LYS A 115 10.34 12.92 -4.52
C LYS A 115 11.49 12.23 -3.79
N ALA A 116 11.24 11.65 -2.62
CA ALA A 116 12.25 11.01 -1.78
C ALA A 116 12.54 9.56 -2.16
N SER A 117 11.64 8.91 -2.89
CA SER A 117 11.78 7.50 -3.25
C SER A 117 12.83 7.30 -4.36
N THR A 118 13.68 6.30 -4.18
CA THR A 118 14.64 5.84 -5.20
C THR A 118 13.92 5.22 -6.39
N GLY A 119 12.76 4.59 -6.15
CA GLY A 119 11.89 4.03 -7.17
C GLY A 119 10.45 3.94 -6.70
N LEU A 120 9.52 4.00 -7.64
CA LEU A 120 8.08 3.92 -7.42
C LEU A 120 7.53 2.69 -8.15
N ILE A 121 6.72 1.91 -7.48
CA ILE A 121 5.99 0.80 -8.09
C ILE A 121 4.54 1.24 -8.28
N ALA A 122 4.09 1.20 -9.53
CA ALA A 122 2.70 1.35 -9.93
C ALA A 122 2.09 -0.01 -10.26
N ASN A 123 0.85 -0.25 -9.83
CA ASN A 123 0.18 -1.53 -10.09
C ASN A 123 -0.37 -1.62 -11.53
N THR A 124 -0.51 -0.48 -12.21
CA THR A 124 -1.02 -0.36 -13.58
C THR A 124 -0.33 0.77 -14.34
N ASP A 125 -0.38 0.73 -15.67
CA ASP A 125 0.11 1.82 -16.52
C ASP A 125 -0.63 3.14 -16.24
N ALA A 126 -1.93 3.10 -15.92
CA ALA A 126 -2.71 4.28 -15.55
C ALA A 126 -2.22 4.91 -14.24
N GLU A 127 -1.85 4.08 -13.24
CA GLU A 127 -1.23 4.57 -12.00
C GLU A 127 0.13 5.19 -12.28
N ALA A 128 0.97 4.57 -13.10
CA ALA A 128 2.27 5.11 -13.49
C ALA A 128 2.13 6.47 -14.20
N ALA A 129 1.22 6.57 -15.16
CA ALA A 129 0.92 7.83 -15.84
C ALA A 129 0.44 8.93 -14.86
N SER A 130 -0.36 8.56 -13.86
CA SER A 130 -0.83 9.48 -12.83
C SER A 130 0.30 9.95 -11.91
N LEU A 131 1.24 9.08 -11.54
CA LEU A 131 2.41 9.47 -10.76
C LEU A 131 3.27 10.48 -11.50
N VAL A 132 3.49 10.28 -12.79
CA VAL A 132 4.25 11.23 -13.61
C VAL A 132 3.50 12.55 -13.78
N SER A 133 2.21 12.51 -14.17
CA SER A 133 1.47 13.73 -14.56
C SER A 133 0.97 14.55 -13.38
N LEU A 134 0.65 13.93 -12.25
CA LEU A 134 0.05 14.60 -11.09
C LEU A 134 1.04 14.82 -9.95
N TYR A 135 2.05 13.98 -9.83
CA TYR A 135 3.02 14.01 -8.72
C TYR A 135 4.44 14.35 -9.17
N ASP A 136 4.63 14.67 -10.45
CA ASP A 136 5.94 15.04 -11.02
C ASP A 136 7.03 13.97 -10.78
N ALA A 137 6.60 12.69 -10.78
CA ALA A 137 7.54 11.58 -10.68
C ALA A 137 8.43 11.50 -11.91
N CYS A 138 9.73 11.24 -11.70
CA CYS A 138 10.65 10.95 -12.80
C CYS A 138 10.22 9.65 -13.51
N PRO A 139 9.93 9.66 -14.81
CA PRO A 139 9.47 8.46 -15.52
C PRO A 139 10.42 7.28 -15.40
N ASP A 140 11.74 7.53 -15.37
CA ASP A 140 12.77 6.49 -15.27
C ASP A 140 12.78 5.77 -13.92
N ASN A 141 12.13 6.36 -12.90
CA ASN A 141 12.03 5.79 -11.56
C ASN A 141 10.64 5.18 -11.27
N VAL A 142 9.76 5.11 -12.28
CA VAL A 142 8.41 4.52 -12.13
C VAL A 142 8.35 3.18 -12.86
N PHE A 143 8.08 2.11 -12.12
CA PHE A 143 8.04 0.74 -12.62
C PHE A 143 6.63 0.17 -12.49
N VAL A 144 6.09 -0.40 -13.58
CA VAL A 144 4.78 -1.06 -13.54
C VAL A 144 4.97 -2.52 -13.14
N VAL A 145 4.44 -2.88 -11.98
CA VAL A 145 4.45 -4.25 -11.46
C VAL A 145 3.03 -4.62 -11.05
N ALA A 146 2.37 -5.44 -11.86
CA ALA A 146 1.02 -5.90 -11.57
C ALA A 146 0.99 -6.73 -10.27
N PRO A 147 -0.06 -6.60 -9.43
CA PRO A 147 -0.24 -7.44 -8.26
C PRO A 147 -0.28 -8.92 -8.64
N GLY A 148 0.41 -9.74 -7.86
CA GLY A 148 0.40 -11.18 -8.03
C GLY A 148 -0.90 -11.82 -7.56
N VAL A 149 -1.16 -13.05 -8.03
CA VAL A 149 -2.25 -13.90 -7.57
C VAL A 149 -1.75 -15.33 -7.43
N ASP A 150 -2.25 -16.04 -6.44
CA ASP A 150 -1.99 -17.47 -6.30
C ASP A 150 -2.80 -18.25 -7.35
N LEU A 151 -2.11 -18.71 -8.40
CA LEU A 151 -2.73 -19.43 -9.52
C LEU A 151 -3.18 -20.85 -9.15
N GLU A 152 -2.68 -21.43 -8.07
CA GLU A 152 -3.15 -22.74 -7.57
C GLU A 152 -4.52 -22.58 -6.91
N SER A 153 -4.68 -21.54 -6.08
CA SER A 153 -5.94 -21.22 -5.40
C SER A 153 -6.98 -20.57 -6.32
N PHE A 154 -6.53 -19.74 -7.27
CA PHE A 154 -7.38 -18.97 -8.19
C PHE A 154 -7.23 -19.45 -9.64
N SER A 155 -7.62 -20.68 -9.89
CA SER A 155 -7.62 -21.25 -11.23
C SER A 155 -9.05 -21.62 -11.68
N PRO A 156 -9.37 -21.56 -12.99
CA PRO A 156 -10.68 -22.01 -13.52
C PRO A 156 -10.70 -23.55 -13.66
N ALA A 157 -10.43 -24.29 -12.56
CA ALA A 157 -10.19 -25.71 -12.55
C ALA A 157 -11.26 -26.56 -13.27
N ASP A 158 -12.55 -26.23 -13.08
CA ASP A 158 -13.67 -27.03 -13.62
C ASP A 158 -14.32 -26.36 -14.85
N GLY A 159 -13.83 -25.19 -15.23
CA GLY A 159 -14.41 -24.42 -16.34
C GLY A 159 -15.76 -23.76 -16.04
N LYS A 160 -16.19 -22.91 -16.98
CA LYS A 160 -17.39 -22.06 -16.86
C LYS A 160 -18.68 -22.87 -16.63
N ALA A 161 -18.87 -23.97 -17.33
CA ALA A 161 -20.09 -24.76 -17.24
C ALA A 161 -20.27 -25.41 -15.87
N ALA A 162 -19.24 -26.04 -15.33
CA ALA A 162 -19.30 -26.65 -14.02
C ALA A 162 -19.50 -25.62 -12.90
N ALA A 163 -18.85 -24.46 -12.98
CA ALA A 163 -19.07 -23.37 -12.04
C ALA A 163 -20.52 -22.85 -12.05
N ARG A 164 -21.12 -22.71 -13.21
CA ARG A 164 -22.52 -22.30 -13.33
C ARG A 164 -23.49 -23.32 -12.75
N VAL A 165 -23.25 -24.60 -12.99
CA VAL A 165 -24.06 -25.67 -12.40
C VAL A 165 -23.97 -25.63 -10.87
N ARG A 166 -22.79 -25.46 -10.29
CA ARG A 166 -22.63 -25.33 -8.82
C ARG A 166 -23.35 -24.13 -8.21
N LEU A 167 -23.48 -23.05 -8.98
CA LEU A 167 -24.11 -21.80 -8.53
C LEU A 167 -25.59 -21.69 -8.93
N ASP A 168 -26.17 -22.74 -9.52
CA ASP A 168 -27.54 -22.77 -10.05
C ASP A 168 -27.81 -21.63 -11.05
N ILE A 169 -26.85 -21.36 -11.94
CA ILE A 169 -26.92 -20.34 -12.99
C ILE A 169 -27.08 -21.04 -14.33
N ALA A 170 -28.10 -20.65 -15.10
CA ALA A 170 -28.32 -21.19 -16.43
C ALA A 170 -27.08 -21.01 -17.32
N LEU A 171 -26.78 -22.01 -18.16
CA LEU A 171 -25.57 -22.03 -18.98
C LEU A 171 -25.52 -20.91 -20.03
N ASP A 172 -26.66 -20.46 -20.49
CA ASP A 172 -26.87 -19.41 -21.50
C ASP A 172 -27.14 -18.02 -20.86
N ALA A 173 -27.29 -17.93 -19.54
CA ALA A 173 -27.57 -16.66 -18.88
C ALA A 173 -26.45 -15.64 -19.11
N ILE A 174 -26.84 -14.38 -19.33
CA ILE A 174 -25.91 -13.24 -19.27
C ILE A 174 -25.72 -12.91 -17.79
N MET A 175 -24.49 -13.02 -17.33
CA MET A 175 -24.12 -12.73 -15.94
C MET A 175 -23.25 -11.48 -15.87
N LEU A 176 -23.73 -10.45 -15.17
CA LEU A 176 -22.96 -9.28 -14.80
C LEU A 176 -22.47 -9.48 -13.37
N THR A 177 -21.16 -9.51 -13.19
CA THR A 177 -20.55 -9.77 -11.87
C THR A 177 -19.81 -8.54 -11.39
N PHE A 178 -20.06 -8.13 -10.14
CA PHE A 178 -19.28 -7.15 -9.42
C PHE A 178 -18.64 -7.82 -8.21
N VAL A 179 -17.32 -7.70 -8.10
CA VAL A 179 -16.54 -8.18 -6.96
C VAL A 179 -15.81 -7.00 -6.32
N GLY A 180 -16.24 -6.62 -5.13
CA GLY A 180 -15.64 -5.48 -4.44
C GLY A 180 -16.53 -4.92 -3.33
N ARG A 181 -16.05 -3.92 -2.64
CA ARG A 181 -16.87 -3.16 -1.70
C ARG A 181 -17.82 -2.25 -2.48
N ILE A 182 -19.10 -2.24 -2.08
CA ILE A 182 -20.07 -1.26 -2.62
C ILE A 182 -19.77 0.10 -1.96
N GLN A 183 -19.24 1.01 -2.75
CA GLN A 183 -18.91 2.37 -2.32
C GLN A 183 -18.95 3.32 -3.54
N PRO A 184 -19.11 4.63 -3.35
CA PRO A 184 -19.37 5.58 -4.43
C PRO A 184 -18.37 5.58 -5.60
N HIS A 185 -17.13 5.15 -5.42
CA HIS A 185 -16.10 5.14 -6.49
C HIS A 185 -15.86 3.79 -7.15
N LYS A 186 -16.77 2.84 -7.01
CA LYS A 186 -16.58 1.52 -7.61
C LYS A 186 -17.78 1.06 -8.41
#